data_57186f7b51313629ac91bdd122b5909a
#
_entry.id   57186f7b51313629ac91bdd122b5909a
#
_cell.length_a   1.000
_cell.length_b   1.000
_cell.length_c   1.000
_cell.angle_alpha   90.00
_cell.angle_beta   90.00
_cell.angle_gamma   90.00
#
_symmetry.space_group_name_H-M   'P 1'
#
loop_
_entity.id
_entity.type
_entity.pdbx_description
1 polymer ?
#
loop_
_entity_poly.entity_id
_entity_poly.type
_entity_poly.pdbx_seq_one_letter_code
_entity_poly.pdbx_strand_id
1 'polypeptide(L)'
;MMEFRREIMRHVYLTVLPASKFKTSCLSAQFVTELDRERAAYNALLPAVLSRGTMRCPDMEALSAAMDTLYGTTVTTTVRKNGERQCVGFVASCIDDRFALGGEKLLEPMAALVGEMLLDPVTQGGHYLREYVESEKVNLIDSIRAIRNDKRDWANLRLLQEMCAAEPYGVSRLGDEETAGKITNHTLFRHGQRLLSTGRLELLYCGSAEVSRVEEAVLQAFSTLPRGSAEELPPMQTFAAPEKPRFITEEMDVTQGKLAMGFRCGSDDVPAMMLANLIFGGSSNSKLFLNVREKLSLCYYASSSYARAKKILTVSSGIEPKDYDRTLEEILHQLRQVQQGQWEPWELEGAKSTALNLSLIHISEPTRPY
;
A
#
# COMPACT_ATOMS: atom_id res chain seq x y z
N MET A 1 4.64 7.27 -22.85
CA MET A 1 3.94 5.98 -22.79
C MET A 1 2.45 6.31 -22.73
N MET A 2 1.66 5.88 -23.71
CA MET A 2 0.20 6.10 -23.67
C MET A 2 -0.39 5.09 -22.68
N GLU A 3 -1.00 5.58 -21.62
CA GLU A 3 -1.79 4.79 -20.70
C GLU A 3 -3.18 4.55 -21.30
N PHE A 4 -3.60 3.29 -21.35
CA PHE A 4 -4.96 2.94 -21.70
C PHE A 4 -5.73 2.63 -20.43
N ARG A 5 -6.87 3.32 -20.21
CA ARG A 5 -7.75 3.07 -19.06
C ARG A 5 -9.21 3.14 -19.47
N ARG A 6 -9.97 2.11 -19.11
CA ARG A 6 -11.42 2.11 -19.29
C ARG A 6 -12.14 1.21 -18.28
N GLU A 7 -13.41 1.43 -18.10
CA GLU A 7 -14.33 0.52 -17.44
C GLU A 7 -14.69 -0.62 -18.41
N ILE A 8 -14.31 -1.86 -18.08
CA ILE A 8 -14.53 -3.04 -18.93
C ILE A 8 -15.77 -3.86 -18.50
N MET A 9 -16.16 -3.76 -17.25
CA MET A 9 -17.39 -4.25 -16.66
C MET A 9 -17.83 -3.26 -15.59
N ARG A 10 -19.06 -3.33 -15.14
CA ARG A 10 -19.60 -2.43 -14.12
C ARG A 10 -18.67 -2.36 -12.91
N HIS A 11 -18.07 -1.18 -12.65
CA HIS A 11 -17.09 -0.90 -11.58
C HIS A 11 -15.83 -1.79 -11.60
N VAL A 12 -15.47 -2.29 -12.79
CA VAL A 12 -14.20 -2.94 -13.06
C VAL A 12 -13.44 -2.11 -14.08
N TYR A 13 -12.31 -1.59 -13.67
CA TYR A 13 -11.48 -0.70 -14.48
C TYR A 13 -10.20 -1.43 -14.87
N LEU A 14 -9.89 -1.44 -16.15
CA LEU A 14 -8.62 -1.95 -16.67
C LEU A 14 -7.71 -0.79 -17.05
N THR A 15 -6.51 -0.80 -16.52
CA THR A 15 -5.40 0.06 -16.94
C THR A 15 -4.32 -0.79 -17.58
N VAL A 16 -3.89 -0.43 -18.78
CA VAL A 16 -2.80 -1.11 -19.49
C VAL A 16 -1.67 -0.12 -19.70
N LEU A 17 -0.47 -0.51 -19.26
CA LEU A 17 0.79 0.20 -19.44
C LEU A 17 1.67 -0.60 -20.39
N PRO A 18 1.63 -0.36 -21.72
CA PRO A 18 2.46 -1.08 -22.66
C PRO A 18 3.95 -0.80 -22.39
N ALA A 19 4.73 -1.84 -22.10
CA ALA A 19 6.14 -1.70 -21.75
C ALA A 19 6.95 -2.88 -22.29
N SER A 20 7.65 -2.67 -23.39
CA SER A 20 8.51 -3.70 -24.03
C SER A 20 9.91 -3.80 -23.43
N LYS A 21 10.30 -2.88 -22.55
CA LYS A 21 11.64 -2.84 -21.94
C LYS A 21 11.87 -3.86 -20.81
N PHE A 22 10.78 -4.37 -20.22
CA PHE A 22 10.85 -5.31 -19.13
C PHE A 22 10.90 -6.76 -19.63
N LYS A 23 11.58 -7.62 -18.85
CA LYS A 23 11.60 -9.06 -19.10
C LYS A 23 10.42 -9.81 -18.47
N THR A 24 9.66 -9.13 -17.64
CA THR A 24 8.49 -9.65 -16.95
C THR A 24 7.26 -8.83 -17.27
N SER A 25 6.12 -9.48 -17.24
CA SER A 25 4.79 -8.86 -17.25
C SER A 25 4.19 -8.92 -15.86
N CYS A 26 3.39 -7.92 -15.51
CA CYS A 26 2.72 -7.82 -14.22
C CYS A 26 1.22 -7.60 -14.42
N LEU A 27 0.40 -8.36 -13.69
CA LEU A 27 -1.04 -8.16 -13.59
C LEU A 27 -1.40 -7.94 -12.13
N SER A 28 -1.98 -6.79 -11.81
CA SER A 28 -2.53 -6.48 -10.50
C SER A 28 -4.05 -6.51 -10.55
N ALA A 29 -4.69 -7.17 -9.59
CA ALA A 29 -6.13 -7.19 -9.39
C ALA A 29 -6.42 -6.80 -7.94
N GLN A 30 -6.93 -5.58 -7.72
CA GLN A 30 -7.12 -5.02 -6.38
C GLN A 30 -8.50 -4.42 -6.24
N PHE A 31 -9.20 -4.82 -5.19
CA PHE A 31 -10.39 -4.11 -4.75
C PHE A 31 -9.99 -2.83 -4.01
N VAL A 32 -10.66 -1.74 -4.35
CA VAL A 32 -10.52 -0.45 -3.68
C VAL A 32 -11.78 -0.21 -2.86
N THR A 33 -11.61 -0.11 -1.54
CA THR A 33 -12.69 0.12 -0.59
C THR A 33 -12.42 1.35 0.25
N GLU A 34 -13.42 1.87 0.90
CA GLU A 34 -13.22 2.82 1.99
C GLU A 34 -12.44 2.15 3.12
N LEU A 35 -11.51 2.89 3.72
CA LEU A 35 -10.80 2.43 4.90
C LEU A 35 -11.71 2.64 6.12
N ASP A 36 -12.23 1.53 6.63
CA ASP A 36 -13.23 1.49 7.69
C ASP A 36 -12.75 0.56 8.83
N ARG A 37 -12.98 0.97 10.07
CA ARG A 37 -12.48 0.24 11.25
C ARG A 37 -13.03 -1.19 11.33
N GLU A 38 -14.30 -1.37 11.02
CA GLU A 38 -14.97 -2.67 11.12
C GLU A 38 -14.55 -3.63 10.00
N ARG A 39 -14.25 -3.06 8.82
CA ARG A 39 -13.94 -3.84 7.61
C ARG A 39 -12.46 -4.02 7.32
N ALA A 40 -11.59 -3.17 7.90
CA ALA A 40 -10.16 -3.19 7.57
C ALA A 40 -9.49 -4.54 7.83
N ALA A 41 -9.81 -5.21 8.95
CA ALA A 41 -9.27 -6.53 9.25
C ALA A 41 -9.81 -7.62 8.31
N TYR A 42 -11.10 -7.56 7.93
CA TYR A 42 -11.68 -8.48 6.94
C TYR A 42 -11.00 -8.34 5.58
N ASN A 43 -10.83 -7.10 5.13
CA ASN A 43 -10.14 -6.78 3.87
C ASN A 43 -8.69 -7.25 3.90
N ALA A 44 -7.99 -7.10 5.03
CA ALA A 44 -6.61 -7.54 5.17
C ALA A 44 -6.46 -9.07 5.20
N LEU A 45 -7.41 -9.78 5.84
CA LEU A 45 -7.39 -11.22 5.95
C LEU A 45 -7.77 -11.93 4.65
N LEU A 46 -8.70 -11.36 3.88
CA LEU A 46 -9.30 -12.02 2.72
C LEU A 46 -8.26 -12.49 1.68
N PRO A 47 -7.33 -11.65 1.17
CA PRO A 47 -6.35 -12.11 0.19
C PRO A 47 -5.45 -13.23 0.71
N ALA A 48 -5.09 -13.22 2.00
CA ALA A 48 -4.27 -14.26 2.61
C ALA A 48 -4.99 -15.62 2.61
N VAL A 49 -6.28 -15.65 2.93
CA VAL A 49 -7.10 -16.87 2.89
C VAL A 49 -7.28 -17.35 1.45
N LEU A 50 -7.54 -16.45 0.50
CA LEU A 50 -7.70 -16.79 -0.92
C LEU A 50 -6.42 -17.33 -1.56
N SER A 51 -5.25 -16.96 -1.03
CA SER A 51 -3.95 -17.46 -1.51
C SER A 51 -3.61 -18.88 -1.03
N ARG A 52 -4.47 -19.50 -0.19
CA ARG A 52 -4.25 -20.86 0.31
C ARG A 52 -4.64 -21.94 -0.69
N GLY A 53 -5.49 -21.64 -1.66
CA GLY A 53 -5.88 -22.59 -2.70
C GLY A 53 -7.15 -22.18 -3.43
N THR A 54 -7.37 -22.83 -4.57
CA THR A 54 -8.57 -22.71 -5.42
C THR A 54 -9.26 -24.07 -5.52
N MET A 55 -10.46 -24.12 -6.10
CA MET A 55 -11.14 -25.41 -6.31
C MET A 55 -10.32 -26.36 -7.21
N ARG A 56 -9.55 -25.84 -8.16
CA ARG A 56 -8.64 -26.62 -9.01
C ARG A 56 -7.30 -26.97 -8.32
N CYS A 57 -6.78 -26.05 -7.50
CA CYS A 57 -5.53 -26.20 -6.76
C CYS A 57 -5.83 -26.06 -5.26
N PRO A 58 -6.33 -27.12 -4.58
CA PRO A 58 -6.98 -26.99 -3.28
C PRO A 58 -6.05 -26.66 -2.11
N ASP A 59 -4.75 -26.71 -2.33
CA ASP A 59 -3.73 -26.39 -1.32
C ASP A 59 -2.56 -25.60 -1.92
N MET A 60 -1.65 -25.16 -1.07
CA MET A 60 -0.51 -24.34 -1.46
C MET A 60 0.50 -25.11 -2.34
N GLU A 61 0.61 -26.43 -2.18
CA GLU A 61 1.50 -27.28 -2.99
C GLU A 61 0.99 -27.31 -4.44
N ALA A 62 -0.29 -27.62 -4.63
CA ALA A 62 -0.93 -27.63 -5.96
C ALA A 62 -0.91 -26.24 -6.61
N LEU A 63 -1.13 -25.18 -5.83
CA LEU A 63 -1.09 -23.81 -6.32
C LEU A 63 0.34 -23.42 -6.72
N SER A 64 1.35 -23.78 -5.93
CA SER A 64 2.76 -23.56 -6.25
C SER A 64 3.17 -24.31 -7.52
N ALA A 65 2.79 -25.59 -7.66
CA ALA A 65 3.04 -26.37 -8.85
C ALA A 65 2.40 -25.73 -10.11
N ALA A 66 1.18 -25.18 -9.99
CA ALA A 66 0.55 -24.45 -11.08
C ALA A 66 1.32 -23.17 -11.45
N MET A 67 1.86 -22.43 -10.47
CA MET A 67 2.70 -21.27 -10.73
C MET A 67 4.05 -21.66 -11.36
N ASP A 68 4.63 -22.77 -10.96
CA ASP A 68 5.90 -23.29 -11.54
C ASP A 68 5.72 -23.67 -13.01
N THR A 69 4.58 -24.25 -13.39
CA THR A 69 4.29 -24.55 -14.81
C THR A 69 4.16 -23.29 -15.67
N LEU A 70 3.95 -22.14 -15.03
CA LEU A 70 3.93 -20.81 -15.66
C LEU A 70 5.29 -20.09 -15.49
N TYR A 71 6.39 -20.83 -15.65
CA TYR A 71 7.76 -20.32 -15.57
C TYR A 71 8.08 -19.63 -14.22
N GLY A 72 7.57 -20.18 -13.12
CA GLY A 72 7.77 -19.61 -11.79
C GLY A 72 7.03 -18.29 -11.61
N THR A 73 5.84 -18.16 -12.19
CA THR A 73 4.94 -17.02 -11.92
C THR A 73 4.77 -16.85 -10.43
N THR A 74 4.87 -15.62 -9.98
CA THR A 74 4.62 -15.28 -8.56
C THR A 74 3.29 -14.58 -8.43
N VAL A 75 2.50 -14.95 -7.42
CA VAL A 75 1.29 -14.22 -7.04
C VAL A 75 1.43 -13.83 -5.57
N THR A 76 1.44 -12.53 -5.31
CA THR A 76 1.58 -11.98 -3.96
C THR A 76 0.31 -11.26 -3.54
N THR A 77 -0.04 -11.41 -2.27
CA THR A 77 -1.13 -10.66 -1.67
C THR A 77 -0.73 -9.21 -1.47
N THR A 78 -1.68 -8.30 -1.59
CA THR A 78 -1.45 -6.88 -1.30
C THR A 78 -2.53 -6.33 -0.39
N VAL A 79 -2.10 -5.58 0.63
CA VAL A 79 -2.95 -4.81 1.53
C VAL A 79 -2.31 -3.44 1.69
N ARG A 80 -2.85 -2.44 1.02
CA ARG A 80 -2.28 -1.08 0.98
C ARG A 80 -3.30 -0.05 1.45
N LYS A 81 -2.77 1.06 1.93
CA LYS A 81 -3.54 2.26 2.29
C LYS A 81 -3.14 3.40 1.35
N ASN A 82 -4.12 4.00 0.71
CA ASN A 82 -3.93 5.19 -0.11
C ASN A 82 -4.95 6.25 0.28
N GLY A 83 -4.52 7.21 1.11
CA GLY A 83 -5.45 8.12 1.77
C GLY A 83 -6.50 7.35 2.58
N GLU A 84 -7.77 7.63 2.35
CA GLU A 84 -8.90 6.98 3.02
C GLU A 84 -9.37 5.70 2.30
N ARG A 85 -8.52 5.14 1.44
CA ARG A 85 -8.81 3.90 0.71
C ARG A 85 -7.93 2.76 1.20
N GLN A 86 -8.52 1.60 1.27
CA GLN A 86 -7.80 0.34 1.42
C GLN A 86 -7.84 -0.41 0.09
N CYS A 87 -6.68 -0.81 -0.40
CA CYS A 87 -6.53 -1.55 -1.65
C CYS A 87 -6.06 -2.96 -1.29
N VAL A 88 -6.84 -3.98 -1.67
CA VAL A 88 -6.57 -5.37 -1.31
C VAL A 88 -6.78 -6.30 -2.49
N GLY A 89 -5.95 -7.30 -2.62
CA GLY A 89 -6.02 -8.27 -3.71
C GLY A 89 -4.67 -8.90 -4.02
N PHE A 90 -4.38 -9.07 -5.31
CA PHE A 90 -3.21 -9.77 -5.80
C PHE A 90 -2.40 -8.96 -6.78
N VAL A 91 -1.10 -9.26 -6.81
CA VAL A 91 -0.16 -8.85 -7.84
C VAL A 91 0.53 -10.11 -8.36
N ALA A 92 0.29 -10.43 -9.62
CA ALA A 92 0.95 -11.53 -10.32
C ALA A 92 2.07 -10.99 -11.20
N SER A 93 3.18 -11.71 -11.26
CA SER A 93 4.30 -11.41 -12.15
C SER A 93 4.82 -12.70 -12.78
N CYS A 94 4.95 -12.68 -14.10
CA CYS A 94 5.55 -13.78 -14.88
C CYS A 94 6.59 -13.24 -15.87
N ILE A 95 7.39 -14.12 -16.46
CA ILE A 95 8.23 -13.71 -17.59
C ILE A 95 7.33 -13.27 -18.74
N ASP A 96 7.83 -12.32 -19.54
CA ASP A 96 7.11 -11.88 -20.74
C ASP A 96 7.11 -12.98 -21.79
N ASP A 97 6.04 -13.16 -22.55
CA ASP A 97 5.86 -14.17 -23.59
C ASP A 97 7.07 -14.30 -24.54
N ARG A 98 7.76 -13.17 -24.79
CA ARG A 98 8.94 -13.15 -25.68
C ARG A 98 10.13 -13.95 -25.16
N PHE A 99 10.12 -14.30 -23.88
CA PHE A 99 11.17 -15.05 -23.22
C PHE A 99 10.72 -16.47 -22.85
N ALA A 100 9.49 -16.86 -23.15
CA ALA A 100 9.03 -18.23 -23.02
C ALA A 100 9.71 -19.12 -24.06
N LEU A 101 10.27 -20.26 -23.63
CA LEU A 101 11.14 -21.12 -24.45
C LEU A 101 10.42 -21.73 -25.67
N GLY A 102 9.19 -22.14 -25.50
CA GLY A 102 8.37 -22.77 -26.56
C GLY A 102 7.48 -21.80 -27.32
N GLY A 103 7.58 -20.49 -27.06
CA GLY A 103 6.68 -19.47 -27.60
C GLY A 103 5.29 -19.48 -26.96
N GLU A 104 5.19 -20.05 -25.75
CA GLU A 104 3.95 -20.11 -24.99
C GLU A 104 3.44 -18.71 -24.68
N LYS A 105 2.10 -18.64 -24.56
CA LYS A 105 1.40 -17.44 -24.15
C LYS A 105 1.12 -17.53 -22.65
N LEU A 106 1.69 -16.61 -21.87
CA LEU A 106 1.65 -16.66 -20.41
C LEU A 106 0.64 -15.67 -19.80
N LEU A 107 0.22 -14.66 -20.57
CA LEU A 107 -0.73 -13.66 -20.10
C LEU A 107 -2.08 -14.27 -19.73
N GLU A 108 -2.66 -15.09 -20.63
CA GLU A 108 -3.97 -15.69 -20.45
C GLU A 108 -3.99 -16.64 -19.23
N PRO A 109 -3.07 -17.61 -19.09
CA PRO A 109 -3.05 -18.48 -17.92
C PRO A 109 -2.72 -17.73 -16.62
N MET A 110 -1.87 -16.69 -16.64
CA MET A 110 -1.64 -15.84 -15.48
C MET A 110 -2.92 -15.09 -15.07
N ALA A 111 -3.64 -14.50 -16.04
CA ALA A 111 -4.92 -13.83 -15.78
C ALA A 111 -5.96 -14.81 -15.23
N ALA A 112 -6.06 -16.01 -15.82
CA ALA A 112 -6.95 -17.06 -15.36
C ALA A 112 -6.64 -17.48 -13.92
N LEU A 113 -5.36 -17.65 -13.56
CA LEU A 113 -4.96 -18.01 -12.20
C LEU A 113 -5.38 -16.92 -11.19
N VAL A 114 -5.15 -15.65 -11.50
CA VAL A 114 -5.56 -14.53 -10.64
C VAL A 114 -7.10 -14.48 -10.52
N GLY A 115 -7.81 -14.68 -11.62
CA GLY A 115 -9.27 -14.77 -11.63
C GLY A 115 -9.78 -15.92 -10.77
N GLU A 116 -9.21 -17.11 -10.91
CA GLU A 116 -9.55 -18.30 -10.14
C GLU A 116 -9.31 -18.10 -8.64
N MET A 117 -8.17 -17.52 -8.25
CA MET A 117 -7.90 -17.22 -6.84
C MET A 117 -8.93 -16.27 -6.20
N LEU A 118 -9.48 -15.33 -6.99
CA LEU A 118 -10.50 -14.40 -6.50
C LEU A 118 -11.92 -14.98 -6.55
N LEU A 119 -12.25 -15.75 -7.58
CA LEU A 119 -13.62 -16.12 -7.91
C LEU A 119 -13.98 -17.55 -7.51
N ASP A 120 -13.00 -18.44 -7.48
CA ASP A 120 -13.19 -19.87 -7.22
C ASP A 120 -12.22 -20.41 -6.14
N PRO A 121 -12.15 -19.74 -4.98
CA PRO A 121 -11.31 -20.21 -3.87
C PRO A 121 -11.82 -21.54 -3.33
N VAL A 122 -10.93 -22.33 -2.73
CA VAL A 122 -11.32 -23.57 -2.09
C VAL A 122 -12.32 -23.32 -0.98
N THR A 123 -13.47 -24.05 -1.02
CA THR A 123 -14.56 -23.91 -0.07
C THR A 123 -15.06 -25.28 0.42
N GLN A 124 -15.66 -25.29 1.59
CA GLN A 124 -16.33 -26.45 2.15
C GLN A 124 -17.66 -26.02 2.76
N GLY A 125 -18.75 -26.69 2.36
CA GLY A 125 -20.10 -26.34 2.84
C GLY A 125 -20.52 -24.91 2.47
N GLY A 126 -20.02 -24.36 1.38
CA GLY A 126 -20.34 -23.01 0.91
C GLY A 126 -19.62 -21.88 1.64
N HIS A 127 -18.53 -22.19 2.38
CA HIS A 127 -17.71 -21.20 3.10
C HIS A 127 -16.22 -21.51 2.92
N TYR A 128 -15.34 -20.54 3.17
CA TYR A 128 -13.90 -20.80 3.21
C TYR A 128 -13.55 -21.87 4.23
N LEU A 129 -12.49 -22.64 3.98
CA LEU A 129 -12.03 -23.65 4.92
C LEU A 129 -11.69 -23.01 6.26
N ARG A 130 -12.30 -23.54 7.33
CA ARG A 130 -12.11 -22.99 8.66
C ARG A 130 -10.64 -22.98 9.08
N GLU A 131 -9.91 -24.04 8.78
CA GLU A 131 -8.48 -24.15 9.10
C GLU A 131 -7.63 -23.04 8.43
N TYR A 132 -7.94 -22.67 7.18
CA TYR A 132 -7.24 -21.60 6.49
C TYR A 132 -7.56 -20.24 7.11
N VAL A 133 -8.85 -19.99 7.42
CA VAL A 133 -9.25 -18.74 8.06
C VAL A 133 -8.62 -18.59 9.44
N GLU A 134 -8.63 -19.64 10.27
CA GLU A 134 -8.03 -19.58 11.61
C GLU A 134 -6.52 -19.41 11.55
N SER A 135 -5.82 -20.12 10.66
CA SER A 135 -4.38 -19.98 10.47
C SER A 135 -3.99 -18.55 10.02
N GLU A 136 -4.64 -18.02 8.97
CA GLU A 136 -4.31 -16.68 8.48
C GLU A 136 -4.77 -15.58 9.44
N LYS A 137 -5.81 -15.80 10.23
CA LYS A 137 -6.21 -14.89 11.32
C LYS A 137 -5.12 -14.77 12.39
N VAL A 138 -4.49 -15.87 12.77
CA VAL A 138 -3.34 -15.83 13.69
C VAL A 138 -2.21 -15.02 13.08
N ASN A 139 -1.85 -15.28 11.82
CA ASN A 139 -0.81 -14.54 11.10
C ASN A 139 -1.11 -13.03 11.02
N LEU A 140 -2.38 -12.66 10.79
CA LEU A 140 -2.82 -11.25 10.75
C LEU A 140 -2.68 -10.60 12.13
N ILE A 141 -3.14 -11.28 13.20
CA ILE A 141 -3.04 -10.78 14.57
C ILE A 141 -1.58 -10.60 14.97
N ASP A 142 -0.72 -11.56 14.64
CA ASP A 142 0.71 -11.47 14.91
C ASP A 142 1.36 -10.34 14.12
N SER A 143 0.94 -10.10 12.88
CA SER A 143 1.38 -8.96 12.07
C SER A 143 0.95 -7.62 12.67
N ILE A 144 -0.26 -7.52 13.21
CA ILE A 144 -0.75 -6.33 13.92
C ILE A 144 0.06 -6.09 15.21
N ARG A 145 0.33 -7.15 15.98
CA ARG A 145 1.15 -7.07 17.19
C ARG A 145 2.60 -6.71 16.89
N ALA A 146 3.15 -7.23 15.80
CA ALA A 146 4.52 -6.98 15.39
C ALA A 146 4.80 -5.49 15.13
N ILE A 147 3.80 -4.70 14.69
CA ILE A 147 3.96 -3.24 14.53
C ILE A 147 4.38 -2.59 15.86
N ARG A 148 3.87 -3.08 17.00
CA ARG A 148 4.23 -2.55 18.32
C ARG A 148 5.69 -2.86 18.71
N ASN A 149 6.28 -3.91 18.13
CA ASN A 149 7.67 -4.28 18.37
C ASN A 149 8.64 -3.35 17.64
N ASP A 150 8.30 -2.90 16.44
CA ASP A 150 9.02 -1.82 15.77
C ASP A 150 8.53 -0.46 16.33
N LYS A 151 9.34 0.12 17.20
CA LYS A 151 9.00 1.37 17.91
C LYS A 151 8.88 2.58 16.99
N ARG A 152 9.54 2.55 15.83
CA ARG A 152 9.41 3.59 14.82
C ARG A 152 8.05 3.48 14.11
N ASP A 153 7.70 2.29 13.68
CA ASP A 153 6.41 2.05 13.02
C ASP A 153 5.25 2.25 13.98
N TRP A 154 5.42 1.84 15.25
CA TRP A 154 4.45 2.11 16.30
C TRP A 154 4.21 3.60 16.52
N ALA A 155 5.28 4.40 16.70
CA ALA A 155 5.14 5.85 16.87
C ALA A 155 4.46 6.52 15.68
N ASN A 156 4.79 6.11 14.45
CA ASN A 156 4.15 6.62 13.24
C ASN A 156 2.66 6.23 13.15
N LEU A 157 2.32 5.00 13.51
CA LEU A 157 0.93 4.53 13.54
C LEU A 157 0.13 5.33 14.58
N ARG A 158 0.67 5.48 15.81
CA ARG A 158 0.04 6.24 16.89
C ARG A 158 -0.15 7.70 16.51
N LEU A 159 0.84 8.33 15.89
CA LEU A 159 0.70 9.68 15.36
C LEU A 159 -0.52 9.81 14.45
N LEU A 160 -0.66 8.91 13.48
CA LEU A 160 -1.78 8.96 12.53
C LEU A 160 -3.12 8.65 13.21
N GLN A 161 -3.17 7.72 14.15
CA GLN A 161 -4.38 7.40 14.92
C GLN A 161 -4.86 8.62 15.73
N GLU A 162 -3.95 9.33 16.37
CA GLU A 162 -4.26 10.49 17.18
C GLU A 162 -4.57 11.73 16.32
N MET A 163 -3.77 11.98 15.28
CA MET A 163 -3.95 13.12 14.39
C MET A 163 -5.23 13.02 13.55
N CYS A 164 -5.61 11.80 13.19
CA CYS A 164 -6.73 11.49 12.30
C CYS A 164 -7.82 10.66 13.00
N ALA A 165 -8.01 10.83 14.32
CA ALA A 165 -8.95 10.04 15.11
C ALA A 165 -10.41 10.11 14.60
N ALA A 166 -10.79 11.23 14.00
CA ALA A 166 -12.12 11.45 13.42
C ALA A 166 -12.18 11.15 11.90
N GLU A 167 -11.13 10.59 11.33
CA GLU A 167 -11.01 10.35 9.89
C GLU A 167 -10.75 8.86 9.60
N PRO A 168 -11.25 8.32 8.48
CA PRO A 168 -10.87 6.99 8.03
C PRO A 168 -9.35 6.80 7.95
N TYR A 169 -8.60 7.86 7.65
CA TYR A 169 -7.15 7.82 7.56
C TYR A 169 -6.44 7.44 8.88
N GLY A 170 -7.09 7.60 10.04
CA GLY A 170 -6.56 7.11 11.32
C GLY A 170 -6.58 5.59 11.47
N VAL A 171 -7.37 4.89 10.66
CA VAL A 171 -7.49 3.42 10.73
C VAL A 171 -6.25 2.74 10.13
N SER A 172 -5.76 1.71 10.82
CA SER A 172 -4.68 0.85 10.29
C SER A 172 -5.14 0.07 9.06
N ARG A 173 -4.26 -0.10 8.06
CA ARG A 173 -4.55 -0.95 6.89
C ARG A 173 -4.77 -2.42 7.23
N LEU A 174 -4.30 -2.89 8.38
CA LEU A 174 -4.50 -4.26 8.87
C LEU A 174 -5.72 -4.38 9.79
N GLY A 175 -6.39 -3.26 10.10
CA GLY A 175 -7.41 -3.21 11.15
C GLY A 175 -6.80 -3.25 12.54
N ASP A 176 -7.52 -3.83 13.46
CA ASP A 176 -7.10 -4.03 14.85
C ASP A 176 -7.30 -5.48 15.31
N GLU A 177 -6.65 -5.84 16.42
CA GLU A 177 -6.65 -7.20 16.97
C GLU A 177 -8.05 -7.65 17.41
N GLU A 178 -8.85 -6.75 18.00
CA GLU A 178 -10.18 -7.06 18.49
C GLU A 178 -11.11 -7.46 17.33
N THR A 179 -11.13 -6.66 16.26
CA THR A 179 -11.91 -6.94 15.07
C THR A 179 -11.43 -8.20 14.36
N ALA A 180 -10.11 -8.36 14.20
CA ALA A 180 -9.51 -9.56 13.59
C ALA A 180 -9.90 -10.83 14.36
N GLY A 181 -9.87 -10.79 15.69
CA GLY A 181 -10.23 -11.93 16.55
C GLY A 181 -11.67 -12.42 16.40
N LYS A 182 -12.60 -11.54 16.03
CA LYS A 182 -14.02 -11.85 15.82
C LYS A 182 -14.34 -12.48 14.46
N ILE A 183 -13.38 -12.48 13.52
CA ILE A 183 -13.61 -13.01 12.16
C ILE A 183 -13.77 -14.54 12.21
N THR A 184 -14.78 -15.04 11.53
CA THR A 184 -15.04 -16.46 11.30
C THR A 184 -15.06 -16.77 9.82
N ASN A 185 -14.97 -18.05 9.44
CA ASN A 185 -15.08 -18.45 8.03
C ASN A 185 -16.41 -18.03 7.38
N HIS A 186 -17.52 -18.02 8.13
CA HIS A 186 -18.82 -17.53 7.67
C HIS A 186 -18.84 -16.02 7.43
N THR A 187 -18.33 -15.25 8.40
CA THR A 187 -18.35 -13.79 8.29
C THR A 187 -17.38 -13.32 7.22
N LEU A 188 -16.20 -13.94 7.08
CA LEU A 188 -15.24 -13.63 6.04
C LEU A 188 -15.77 -13.98 4.65
N PHE A 189 -16.43 -15.15 4.49
CA PHE A 189 -17.01 -15.54 3.21
C PHE A 189 -18.08 -14.54 2.75
N ARG A 190 -19.02 -14.19 3.63
CA ARG A 190 -20.05 -13.18 3.33
C ARG A 190 -19.43 -11.83 2.97
N HIS A 191 -18.36 -11.43 3.66
CA HIS A 191 -17.62 -10.21 3.34
C HIS A 191 -16.98 -10.29 1.95
N GLY A 192 -16.33 -11.42 1.61
CA GLY A 192 -15.75 -11.66 0.29
C GLY A 192 -16.81 -11.61 -0.82
N GLN A 193 -17.96 -12.25 -0.63
CA GLN A 193 -19.08 -12.22 -1.60
C GLN A 193 -19.60 -10.78 -1.81
N ARG A 194 -19.73 -10.01 -0.73
CA ARG A 194 -20.08 -8.59 -0.83
C ARG A 194 -19.03 -7.83 -1.63
N LEU A 195 -17.75 -7.99 -1.31
CA LEU A 195 -16.65 -7.30 -1.98
C LEU A 195 -16.63 -7.62 -3.48
N LEU A 196 -16.78 -8.90 -3.85
CA LEU A 196 -16.87 -9.34 -5.25
C LEU A 196 -18.05 -8.71 -5.98
N SER A 197 -19.21 -8.57 -5.33
CA SER A 197 -20.41 -8.06 -5.98
C SER A 197 -20.49 -6.54 -6.05
N THR A 198 -19.99 -5.81 -5.05
CA THR A 198 -20.18 -4.35 -4.91
C THR A 198 -18.90 -3.54 -4.94
N GLY A 199 -17.74 -4.17 -4.67
CA GLY A 199 -16.45 -3.47 -4.58
C GLY A 199 -15.96 -2.98 -5.94
N ARG A 200 -15.30 -1.85 -5.96
CA ARG A 200 -14.58 -1.36 -7.14
C ARG A 200 -13.32 -2.19 -7.36
N LEU A 201 -13.20 -2.83 -8.52
CA LEU A 201 -12.04 -3.62 -8.92
C LEU A 201 -11.15 -2.83 -9.88
N GLU A 202 -9.90 -2.65 -9.52
CA GLU A 202 -8.87 -2.04 -10.35
C GLU A 202 -7.93 -3.15 -10.84
N LEU A 203 -7.90 -3.32 -12.16
CA LEU A 203 -7.00 -4.22 -12.87
C LEU A 203 -5.93 -3.38 -13.54
N LEU A 204 -4.67 -3.73 -13.34
CA LEU A 204 -3.54 -3.05 -13.97
C LEU A 204 -2.63 -4.09 -14.58
N TYR A 205 -2.38 -3.96 -15.87
CA TYR A 205 -1.37 -4.72 -16.59
C TYR A 205 -0.21 -3.82 -17.00
N CYS A 206 1.01 -4.31 -16.78
CA CYS A 206 2.24 -3.71 -17.30
C CYS A 206 3.07 -4.81 -17.98
N GLY A 207 3.33 -4.67 -19.27
CA GLY A 207 4.04 -5.66 -20.05
C GLY A 207 4.00 -5.37 -21.55
N SER A 208 4.43 -6.31 -22.38
CA SER A 208 4.57 -6.12 -23.83
C SER A 208 3.33 -6.47 -24.64
N ALA A 209 2.29 -7.07 -24.01
CA ALA A 209 1.10 -7.50 -24.74
C ALA A 209 0.27 -6.33 -25.24
N GLU A 210 -0.36 -6.51 -26.39
CA GLU A 210 -1.29 -5.55 -26.98
C GLU A 210 -2.53 -5.35 -26.11
N VAL A 211 -3.06 -4.12 -26.08
CA VAL A 211 -4.19 -3.72 -25.24
C VAL A 211 -5.41 -4.64 -25.44
N SER A 212 -5.74 -4.95 -26.70
CA SER A 212 -6.89 -5.80 -27.03
C SER A 212 -6.74 -7.22 -26.45
N ARG A 213 -5.56 -7.80 -26.53
CA ARG A 213 -5.26 -9.11 -25.97
C ARG A 213 -5.35 -9.12 -24.44
N VAL A 214 -4.82 -8.07 -23.80
CA VAL A 214 -4.91 -7.93 -22.33
C VAL A 214 -6.37 -7.85 -21.89
N GLU A 215 -7.16 -7.06 -22.60
CA GLU A 215 -8.57 -6.89 -22.31
C GLU A 215 -9.35 -8.20 -22.48
N GLU A 216 -9.12 -8.92 -23.56
CA GLU A 216 -9.78 -10.22 -23.83
C GLU A 216 -9.41 -11.25 -22.74
N ALA A 217 -8.11 -11.36 -22.38
CA ALA A 217 -7.65 -12.27 -21.35
C ALA A 217 -8.28 -11.96 -19.97
N VAL A 218 -8.37 -10.68 -19.63
CA VAL A 218 -8.97 -10.24 -18.37
C VAL A 218 -10.50 -10.45 -18.38
N LEU A 219 -11.19 -10.09 -19.46
CA LEU A 219 -12.64 -10.33 -19.58
C LEU A 219 -12.98 -11.81 -19.46
N GLN A 220 -12.18 -12.69 -20.03
CA GLN A 220 -12.36 -14.13 -19.91
C GLN A 220 -12.13 -14.60 -18.48
N ALA A 221 -11.01 -14.18 -17.84
CA ALA A 221 -10.64 -14.57 -16.49
C ALA A 221 -11.67 -14.12 -15.43
N PHE A 222 -12.31 -12.98 -15.64
CA PHE A 222 -13.29 -12.39 -14.72
C PHE A 222 -14.75 -12.50 -15.20
N SER A 223 -15.03 -13.35 -16.21
CA SER A 223 -16.35 -13.47 -16.82
C SER A 223 -17.47 -13.86 -15.85
N THR A 224 -17.15 -14.59 -14.78
CA THR A 224 -18.09 -15.03 -13.75
C THR A 224 -18.18 -14.09 -12.54
N LEU A 225 -17.45 -12.95 -12.57
CA LEU A 225 -17.44 -11.98 -11.47
C LEU A 225 -18.87 -11.44 -11.23
N PRO A 226 -19.48 -11.70 -10.05
CA PRO A 226 -20.82 -11.20 -9.77
C PRO A 226 -20.79 -9.67 -9.64
N ARG A 227 -21.67 -8.97 -10.37
CA ARG A 227 -21.74 -7.50 -10.33
C ARG A 227 -23.12 -7.03 -9.95
N GLY A 228 -23.24 -6.51 -8.72
CA GLY A 228 -24.42 -5.86 -8.16
C GLY A 228 -24.37 -4.33 -8.24
N SER A 229 -25.08 -3.68 -7.32
CA SER A 229 -24.97 -2.23 -7.14
C SER A 229 -23.62 -1.90 -6.53
N ALA A 230 -22.90 -0.96 -7.14
CA ALA A 230 -21.60 -0.57 -6.60
C ALA A 230 -21.72 0.17 -5.27
N GLU A 231 -20.78 -0.08 -4.41
CA GLU A 231 -20.52 0.77 -3.26
C GLU A 231 -19.79 2.02 -3.75
N GLU A 232 -20.45 3.19 -3.66
CA GLU A 232 -19.79 4.44 -3.99
C GLU A 232 -18.74 4.76 -2.95
N LEU A 233 -17.56 5.17 -3.41
CA LEU A 233 -16.49 5.61 -2.53
C LEU A 233 -16.67 7.10 -2.22
N PRO A 234 -16.88 7.50 -0.95
CA PRO A 234 -17.01 8.89 -0.59
C PRO A 234 -15.76 9.68 -0.97
N PRO A 235 -15.84 10.97 -1.28
CA PRO A 235 -14.66 11.79 -1.58
C PRO A 235 -13.70 11.79 -0.38
N MET A 236 -12.39 11.77 -0.66
CA MET A 236 -11.39 11.92 0.39
C MET A 236 -11.47 13.31 1.00
N GLN A 237 -11.45 13.38 2.32
CA GLN A 237 -11.55 14.64 3.05
C GLN A 237 -10.16 15.11 3.50
N THR A 238 -9.95 16.42 3.45
CA THR A 238 -8.80 17.08 4.05
C THR A 238 -9.26 17.98 5.17
N PHE A 239 -8.56 18.00 6.28
CA PHE A 239 -8.90 18.78 7.45
C PHE A 239 -7.86 19.85 7.71
N ALA A 240 -8.29 20.99 8.24
CA ALA A 240 -7.39 22.05 8.65
C ALA A 240 -6.51 21.62 9.86
N ALA A 241 -5.41 22.31 10.04
CA ALA A 241 -4.59 22.14 11.24
C ALA A 241 -5.39 22.64 12.48
N PRO A 242 -5.20 22.01 13.64
CA PRO A 242 -5.76 22.52 14.89
C PRO A 242 -5.11 23.86 15.26
N GLU A 243 -5.82 24.69 16.01
CA GLU A 243 -5.28 26.00 16.45
C GLU A 243 -4.04 25.87 17.32
N LYS A 244 -3.95 24.79 18.10
CA LYS A 244 -2.82 24.51 18.99
C LYS A 244 -2.27 23.12 18.74
N PRO A 245 -0.94 22.95 18.80
CA PRO A 245 -0.33 21.64 18.71
C PRO A 245 -0.77 20.76 19.89
N ARG A 246 -0.94 19.46 19.62
CA ARG A 246 -1.23 18.44 20.64
C ARG A 246 0.03 17.65 20.89
N PHE A 247 0.34 17.40 22.16
CA PHE A 247 1.48 16.57 22.58
C PHE A 247 0.94 15.35 23.29
N ILE A 248 1.42 14.17 22.89
CA ILE A 248 1.03 12.89 23.47
C ILE A 248 2.32 12.11 23.75
N THR A 249 2.45 11.64 24.98
CA THR A 249 3.60 10.84 25.42
C THR A 249 3.11 9.46 25.83
N GLU A 250 3.74 8.42 25.28
CA GLU A 250 3.56 7.02 25.69
C GLU A 250 4.87 6.51 26.27
N GLU A 251 4.83 6.02 27.52
CA GLU A 251 5.98 5.42 28.16
C GLU A 251 6.14 3.96 27.73
N MET A 252 7.36 3.59 27.33
CA MET A 252 7.70 2.23 26.93
C MET A 252 9.09 1.89 27.44
N ASP A 253 9.33 0.62 27.73
CA ASP A 253 10.64 0.11 28.10
C ASP A 253 11.56 0.06 26.86
N VAL A 254 12.23 1.20 26.60
CA VAL A 254 13.11 1.38 25.45
C VAL A 254 14.29 2.26 25.82
N THR A 255 15.45 1.98 25.24
CA THR A 255 16.66 2.80 25.43
C THR A 255 16.66 4.07 24.58
N GLN A 256 15.83 4.12 23.55
CA GLN A 256 15.80 5.22 22.57
C GLN A 256 14.37 5.73 22.37
N GLY A 257 14.17 7.02 22.60
CA GLY A 257 12.90 7.70 22.34
C GLY A 257 12.58 7.75 20.84
N LYS A 258 11.28 7.75 20.52
CA LYS A 258 10.77 7.96 19.15
C LYS A 258 9.91 9.22 19.14
N LEU A 259 10.36 10.22 18.37
CA LEU A 259 9.63 11.46 18.15
C LEU A 259 8.94 11.37 16.79
N ALA A 260 7.61 11.39 16.79
CA ALA A 260 6.80 11.47 15.58
C ALA A 260 6.00 12.78 15.60
N MET A 261 6.03 13.52 14.48
CA MET A 261 5.34 14.80 14.34
C MET A 261 4.48 14.78 13.09
N GLY A 262 3.30 15.40 13.14
CA GLY A 262 2.38 15.49 12.02
C GLY A 262 1.95 16.94 11.75
N PHE A 263 1.92 17.30 10.48
CA PHE A 263 1.54 18.63 10.01
C PHE A 263 0.48 18.52 8.92
N ARG A 264 -0.55 19.33 8.98
CA ARG A 264 -1.51 19.48 7.90
C ARG A 264 -1.07 20.60 6.96
N CYS A 265 -0.96 20.28 5.68
CA CYS A 265 -0.47 21.21 4.67
C CYS A 265 -1.64 21.88 3.95
N GLY A 266 -1.55 23.21 3.78
CA GLY A 266 -2.59 24.01 3.12
C GLY A 266 -2.43 24.12 1.60
N SER A 267 -1.30 23.70 1.03
CA SER A 267 -1.03 23.83 -0.41
C SER A 267 -1.72 22.72 -1.22
N ASP A 268 -2.25 23.10 -2.38
CA ASP A 268 -2.76 22.20 -3.41
C ASP A 268 -1.70 21.84 -4.47
N ASP A 269 -0.56 22.52 -4.46
CA ASP A 269 0.56 22.25 -5.36
C ASP A 269 1.33 21.01 -4.89
N VAL A 270 0.87 19.84 -5.34
CA VAL A 270 1.48 18.56 -4.97
C VAL A 270 2.95 18.45 -5.42
N PRO A 271 3.34 18.82 -6.65
CA PRO A 271 4.74 18.84 -7.06
C PRO A 271 5.63 19.69 -6.15
N ALA A 272 5.21 20.91 -5.83
CA ALA A 272 5.95 21.78 -4.91
C ALA A 272 6.08 21.18 -3.53
N MET A 273 5.02 20.60 -2.99
CA MET A 273 5.03 19.92 -1.69
C MET A 273 5.92 18.67 -1.67
N MET A 274 5.98 17.92 -2.77
CA MET A 274 6.91 16.79 -2.90
C MET A 274 8.36 17.25 -2.88
N LEU A 275 8.71 18.31 -3.63
CA LEU A 275 10.07 18.89 -3.61
C LEU A 275 10.41 19.48 -2.24
N ALA A 276 9.49 20.21 -1.62
CA ALA A 276 9.66 20.74 -0.26
C ALA A 276 9.92 19.61 0.75
N ASN A 277 9.18 18.50 0.66
CA ASN A 277 9.45 17.34 1.50
C ASN A 277 10.84 16.74 1.26
N LEU A 278 11.29 16.62 0.00
CA LEU A 278 12.64 16.11 -0.31
C LEU A 278 13.74 17.01 0.23
N ILE A 279 13.59 18.32 0.17
CA ILE A 279 14.53 19.27 0.78
C ILE A 279 14.48 19.16 2.31
N PHE A 280 13.29 19.04 2.89
CA PHE A 280 13.10 19.04 4.34
C PHE A 280 13.67 17.79 5.00
N GLY A 281 13.17 16.60 4.66
CA GLY A 281 13.53 15.35 5.34
C GLY A 281 13.33 14.08 4.50
N GLY A 282 12.92 14.21 3.22
CA GLY A 282 12.59 13.09 2.35
C GLY A 282 13.78 12.46 1.60
N SER A 283 15.00 12.94 1.82
CA SER A 283 16.20 12.44 1.15
C SER A 283 17.40 12.38 2.08
N SER A 284 18.46 11.68 1.68
CA SER A 284 19.72 11.61 2.41
C SER A 284 20.52 12.92 2.39
N ASN A 285 20.14 13.88 1.56
CA ASN A 285 20.74 15.20 1.46
C ASN A 285 19.79 16.29 2.00
N SER A 286 18.78 15.90 2.76
CA SER A 286 17.78 16.81 3.32
C SER A 286 18.29 17.58 4.53
N LYS A 287 17.60 18.69 4.82
CA LYS A 287 17.91 19.54 5.99
C LYS A 287 17.86 18.76 7.31
N LEU A 288 16.87 17.88 7.50
CA LEU A 288 16.79 17.05 8.70
C LEU A 288 17.98 16.09 8.81
N PHE A 289 18.37 15.48 7.71
CA PHE A 289 19.52 14.57 7.72
C PHE A 289 20.82 15.33 8.01
N LEU A 290 21.10 16.39 7.27
CA LEU A 290 22.38 17.11 7.36
C LEU A 290 22.51 17.95 8.65
N ASN A 291 21.44 18.65 9.04
CA ASN A 291 21.53 19.58 10.17
C ASN A 291 21.21 18.91 11.50
N VAL A 292 20.12 18.12 11.59
CA VAL A 292 19.69 17.54 12.88
C VAL A 292 20.52 16.30 13.23
N ARG A 293 20.73 15.40 12.24
CA ARG A 293 21.48 14.17 12.47
C ARG A 293 22.98 14.38 12.38
N GLU A 294 23.51 14.83 11.22
CA GLU A 294 24.96 14.85 10.98
C GLU A 294 25.64 15.98 11.74
N LYS A 295 25.18 17.23 11.59
CA LYS A 295 25.84 18.40 12.15
C LYS A 295 25.66 18.52 13.66
N LEU A 296 24.44 18.34 14.15
CA LEU A 296 24.12 18.53 15.56
C LEU A 296 24.10 17.24 16.37
N SER A 297 24.12 16.09 15.72
CA SER A 297 24.08 14.74 16.31
C SER A 297 22.94 14.55 17.33
N LEU A 298 21.77 15.19 17.10
CA LEU A 298 20.64 15.18 18.02
C LEU A 298 19.79 13.91 17.91
N CYS A 299 19.98 13.14 16.85
CA CYS A 299 19.17 11.96 16.58
C CYS A 299 19.93 10.90 15.78
N TYR A 300 19.48 9.65 15.88
CA TYR A 300 20.03 8.54 15.10
C TYR A 300 19.51 8.53 13.67
N TYR A 301 18.28 8.98 13.49
CA TYR A 301 17.66 9.23 12.19
C TYR A 301 16.66 10.38 12.31
N ALA A 302 16.49 11.12 11.24
CA ALA A 302 15.41 12.08 11.06
C ALA A 302 14.98 12.03 9.60
N SER A 303 13.69 11.84 9.37
CA SER A 303 13.13 11.77 8.02
C SER A 303 11.72 12.35 7.99
N SER A 304 11.28 12.81 6.83
CA SER A 304 9.91 13.24 6.61
C SER A 304 9.27 12.50 5.44
N SER A 305 7.94 12.42 5.47
CA SER A 305 7.12 11.82 4.42
C SER A 305 5.87 12.66 4.17
N TYR A 306 5.52 12.86 2.91
CA TYR A 306 4.33 13.62 2.50
C TYR A 306 3.24 12.72 1.93
N ALA A 307 2.13 12.59 2.64
CA ALA A 307 0.94 11.87 2.20
C ALA A 307 0.07 12.80 1.34
N ARG A 308 0.32 12.82 0.03
CA ARG A 308 -0.33 13.72 -0.93
C ARG A 308 -1.86 13.66 -0.89
N ALA A 309 -2.42 12.46 -0.76
CA ALA A 309 -3.87 12.27 -0.75
C ALA A 309 -4.58 12.92 0.47
N LYS A 310 -3.84 13.16 1.56
CA LYS A 310 -4.35 13.74 2.79
C LYS A 310 -3.74 15.10 3.11
N LYS A 311 -2.76 15.54 2.32
CA LYS A 311 -1.98 16.75 2.57
C LYS A 311 -1.36 16.74 3.98
N ILE A 312 -0.84 15.60 4.40
CA ILE A 312 -0.20 15.43 5.70
C ILE A 312 1.29 15.22 5.48
N LEU A 313 2.10 16.04 6.14
CA LEU A 313 3.54 15.87 6.28
C LEU A 313 3.80 15.25 7.65
N THR A 314 4.53 14.14 7.69
CA THR A 314 4.98 13.50 8.93
C THR A 314 6.48 13.56 9.06
N VAL A 315 6.97 13.68 10.28
CA VAL A 315 8.39 13.56 10.64
C VAL A 315 8.54 12.40 11.61
N SER A 316 9.58 11.60 11.43
CA SER A 316 9.94 10.51 12.32
C SER A 316 11.42 10.63 12.67
N SER A 317 11.74 10.59 13.97
CA SER A 317 13.10 10.71 14.48
C SER A 317 13.34 9.77 15.66
N GLY A 318 14.54 9.19 15.72
CA GLY A 318 15.02 8.40 16.87
C GLY A 318 15.97 9.23 17.70
N ILE A 319 15.60 9.54 18.94
CA ILE A 319 16.28 10.51 19.80
C ILE A 319 16.71 9.89 21.14
N GLU A 320 17.65 10.51 21.82
CA GLU A 320 17.80 10.30 23.26
C GLU A 320 16.78 11.18 24.01
N PRO A 321 16.13 10.68 25.06
CA PRO A 321 15.10 11.46 25.80
C PRO A 321 15.62 12.84 26.30
N LYS A 322 16.87 12.93 26.69
CA LYS A 322 17.48 14.19 27.12
C LYS A 322 17.58 15.26 26.03
N ASP A 323 17.62 14.88 24.76
CA ASP A 323 17.74 15.76 23.61
C ASP A 323 16.37 16.11 22.96
N TYR A 324 15.26 15.74 23.62
CA TYR A 324 13.91 15.95 23.09
C TYR A 324 13.64 17.41 22.69
N ASP A 325 13.78 18.34 23.63
CA ASP A 325 13.44 19.74 23.38
C ASP A 325 14.31 20.35 22.26
N ARG A 326 15.61 20.09 22.30
CA ARG A 326 16.57 20.58 21.29
C ARG A 326 16.24 19.99 19.90
N THR A 327 15.90 18.71 19.83
CA THR A 327 15.55 18.06 18.56
C THR A 327 14.24 18.62 18.02
N LEU A 328 13.25 18.81 18.88
CA LEU A 328 11.95 19.39 18.51
C LEU A 328 12.14 20.81 17.94
N GLU A 329 12.87 21.66 18.65
CA GLU A 329 13.15 23.04 18.24
C GLU A 329 13.89 23.09 16.90
N GLU A 330 14.89 22.25 16.71
CA GLU A 330 15.70 22.22 15.50
C GLU A 330 14.87 21.70 14.30
N ILE A 331 14.07 20.65 14.46
CA ILE A 331 13.15 20.18 13.40
C ILE A 331 12.20 21.30 12.97
N LEU A 332 11.62 22.02 13.95
CA LEU A 332 10.72 23.14 13.65
C LEU A 332 11.47 24.32 13.01
N HIS A 333 12.73 24.56 13.39
CA HIS A 333 13.58 25.56 12.75
C HIS A 333 13.82 25.22 11.27
N GLN A 334 14.21 23.98 10.96
CA GLN A 334 14.42 23.53 9.58
C GLN A 334 13.12 23.59 8.76
N LEU A 335 11.98 23.28 9.35
CA LEU A 335 10.68 23.42 8.69
C LEU A 335 10.40 24.89 8.32
N ARG A 336 10.63 25.82 9.25
CA ARG A 336 10.48 27.27 8.99
C ARG A 336 11.40 27.76 7.89
N GLN A 337 12.63 27.29 7.82
CA GLN A 337 13.55 27.62 6.73
C GLN A 337 12.99 27.20 5.37
N VAL A 338 12.45 25.97 5.27
CA VAL A 338 11.80 25.50 4.03
C VAL A 338 10.57 26.34 3.68
N GLN A 339 9.73 26.66 4.66
CA GLN A 339 8.54 27.51 4.45
C GLN A 339 8.90 28.93 3.95
N GLN A 340 10.04 29.46 4.34
CA GLN A 340 10.55 30.78 3.95
C GLN A 340 11.38 30.76 2.65
N GLY A 341 11.53 29.59 2.00
CA GLY A 341 12.34 29.46 0.81
C GLY A 341 13.86 29.55 1.08
N GLN A 342 14.29 29.32 2.33
CA GLN A 342 15.68 29.39 2.73
C GLN A 342 16.37 28.03 2.51
N TRP A 343 16.79 27.79 1.31
CA TRP A 343 17.62 26.66 0.89
C TRP A 343 18.70 27.10 -0.09
N GLU A 344 19.78 26.35 -0.12
CA GLU A 344 20.85 26.54 -1.08
C GLU A 344 20.47 25.96 -2.45
N PRO A 345 20.99 26.52 -3.56
CA PRO A 345 20.69 26.01 -4.91
C PRO A 345 20.90 24.51 -5.07
N TRP A 346 21.94 23.95 -4.46
CA TRP A 346 22.24 22.51 -4.54
C TRP A 346 21.20 21.63 -3.83
N GLU A 347 20.53 22.13 -2.76
CA GLU A 347 19.45 21.39 -2.06
C GLU A 347 18.25 21.22 -3.00
N LEU A 348 17.87 22.26 -3.73
CA LEU A 348 16.78 22.20 -4.70
C LEU A 348 17.12 21.30 -5.91
N GLU A 349 18.33 21.43 -6.47
CA GLU A 349 18.76 20.59 -7.60
C GLU A 349 18.89 19.12 -7.18
N GLY A 350 19.37 18.86 -5.96
CA GLY A 350 19.40 17.52 -5.37
C GLY A 350 17.98 16.93 -5.18
N ALA A 351 17.03 17.73 -4.71
CA ALA A 351 15.63 17.31 -4.57
C ALA A 351 14.99 16.99 -5.93
N LYS A 352 15.21 17.84 -6.96
CA LYS A 352 14.73 17.58 -8.34
C LYS A 352 15.32 16.29 -8.89
N SER A 353 16.64 16.10 -8.77
CA SER A 353 17.32 14.89 -9.22
C SER A 353 16.78 13.65 -8.51
N THR A 354 16.55 13.73 -7.19
CA THR A 354 15.95 12.64 -6.40
C THR A 354 14.52 12.34 -6.86
N ALA A 355 13.70 13.36 -7.08
CA ALA A 355 12.34 13.19 -7.57
C ALA A 355 12.30 12.51 -8.95
N LEU A 356 13.19 12.90 -9.87
CA LEU A 356 13.30 12.28 -11.18
C LEU A 356 13.78 10.83 -11.08
N ASN A 357 14.78 10.55 -10.26
CA ASN A 357 15.30 9.20 -10.05
C ASN A 357 14.23 8.28 -9.43
N LEU A 358 13.51 8.75 -8.41
CA LEU A 358 12.40 7.99 -7.83
C LEU A 358 11.31 7.70 -8.87
N SER A 359 10.97 8.67 -9.72
CA SER A 359 10.03 8.47 -10.81
C SER A 359 10.54 7.43 -11.81
N LEU A 360 11.82 7.48 -12.19
CA LEU A 360 12.43 6.52 -13.10
C LEU A 360 12.50 5.11 -12.51
N ILE A 361 12.83 4.97 -11.23
CA ILE A 361 12.87 3.68 -10.54
C ILE A 361 11.46 3.07 -10.48
N HIS A 362 10.44 3.85 -10.10
CA HIS A 362 9.06 3.38 -10.07
C HIS A 362 8.52 2.99 -11.45
N ILE A 363 8.94 3.67 -12.50
CA ILE A 363 8.61 3.32 -13.88
C ILE A 363 9.44 2.13 -14.38
N SER A 364 10.68 1.97 -13.87
CA SER A 364 11.64 0.98 -14.39
C SER A 364 11.56 -0.37 -13.69
N GLU A 365 11.12 -0.43 -12.43
CA GLU A 365 11.00 -1.66 -11.64
C GLU A 365 9.70 -1.68 -10.83
N PRO A 366 8.52 -1.80 -11.47
CA PRO A 366 7.24 -1.77 -10.76
C PRO A 366 7.03 -2.98 -9.82
N THR A 367 7.91 -3.97 -9.85
CA THR A 367 7.75 -5.26 -9.16
C THR A 367 8.70 -5.47 -7.98
N ARG A 368 9.59 -4.52 -7.64
CA ARG A 368 10.39 -4.65 -6.41
C ARG A 368 9.52 -4.38 -5.19
N PRO A 369 9.25 -5.40 -4.35
CA PRO A 369 8.66 -5.17 -3.04
C PRO A 369 9.67 -4.41 -2.16
N TYR A 370 9.20 -3.39 -1.48
CA TYR A 370 9.95 -2.72 -0.42
C TYR A 370 9.91 -3.57 0.85
#